data_a5f17555a2556d65e355853ad249215a
#
_entry.id   a5f17555a2556d65e355853ad249215a
#
_cell.length_a   1.000
_cell.length_b   1.000
_cell.length_c   1.000
_cell.angle_alpha   90.00
_cell.angle_beta   90.00
_cell.angle_gamma   90.00
#
_symmetry.space_group_name_H-M   'P 1'
#
loop_
_entity.id
_entity.type
_entity.pdbx_description
1 polymer ?
#
loop_
_entity_poly.entity_id
_entity_poly.type
_entity_poly.pdbx_seq_one_letter_code
_entity_poly.pdbx_strand_id
1 'polypeptide(L)'
;MNLIDSSQERPLPKTRVACFCDQVIQGSDGVMTIVRIIDRVELNLTQPLPPETANNSTSLSHSVTFFTLLDEVQDWFGHSFELWGRAPSAGFEKQGELLFSEAKFPMGSLSLTFRAELNLYYPGNYEFEVRVQNRSIVTRSLQLIVLPPDIGRSGPGQQRL
;
A
#
# COMPACT_ATOMS: atom_id res chain seq x y z
N MET A 1 23.20 39.44 18.70
CA MET A 1 21.87 39.10 18.21
C MET A 1 21.90 37.61 17.87
N ASN A 2 21.52 36.76 18.83
CA ASN A 2 21.53 35.30 18.62
C ASN A 2 20.36 34.95 17.73
N LEU A 3 20.65 34.58 16.49
CA LEU A 3 19.71 33.86 15.64
C LEU A 3 19.47 32.52 16.33
N ILE A 4 18.32 32.38 17.00
CA ILE A 4 17.83 31.11 17.49
C ILE A 4 17.56 30.30 16.22
N ASP A 5 18.43 29.32 16.00
CA ASP A 5 18.22 28.28 14.98
C ASP A 5 16.96 27.51 15.35
N SER A 6 15.84 27.97 14.81
CA SER A 6 14.51 27.39 15.06
C SER A 6 14.23 26.20 14.16
N SER A 7 15.23 25.47 13.73
CA SER A 7 15.09 24.18 13.08
C SER A 7 14.99 23.04 14.10
N GLN A 8 14.20 23.21 15.17
CA GLN A 8 13.71 22.01 15.85
C GLN A 8 12.82 21.29 14.85
N GLU A 9 13.39 20.27 14.28
CA GLU A 9 12.70 19.41 13.32
C GLU A 9 11.45 18.86 14.00
N ARG A 10 10.27 19.23 13.47
CA ARG A 10 8.98 18.80 14.00
C ARG A 10 8.95 17.27 14.14
N PRO A 11 8.57 16.72 15.32
CA PRO A 11 8.54 15.29 15.52
C PRO A 11 7.54 14.64 14.55
N LEU A 12 7.91 13.49 13.99
CA LEU A 12 7.03 12.72 13.12
C LEU A 12 5.87 12.10 13.92
N PRO A 13 4.70 11.92 13.30
CA PRO A 13 3.63 11.13 13.88
C PRO A 13 4.11 9.72 14.27
N LYS A 14 3.49 9.16 15.29
CA LYS A 14 3.75 7.79 15.71
C LYS A 14 2.78 6.83 15.01
N THR A 15 3.32 5.78 14.43
CA THR A 15 2.52 4.72 13.83
C THR A 15 2.00 3.78 14.90
N ARG A 16 0.66 3.68 15.05
CA ARG A 16 0.01 2.68 15.87
C ARG A 16 -0.25 1.40 15.11
N VAL A 17 -0.74 1.52 13.88
CA VAL A 17 -1.01 0.41 12.97
C VAL A 17 -0.57 0.79 11.56
N ALA A 18 0.03 -0.14 10.85
CA ALA A 18 0.26 -0.04 9.41
C ALA A 18 0.25 -1.44 8.81
N CYS A 19 -0.69 -1.71 7.91
CA CYS A 19 -0.85 -3.03 7.31
C CYS A 19 -1.50 -2.95 5.93
N PHE A 20 -1.33 -4.02 5.16
CA PHE A 20 -2.15 -4.28 3.98
C PHE A 20 -3.35 -5.13 4.38
N CYS A 21 -4.49 -4.87 3.78
CA CYS A 21 -5.73 -5.58 4.06
C CYS A 21 -6.65 -5.57 2.84
N ASP A 22 -7.69 -6.38 2.90
CA ASP A 22 -8.71 -6.39 1.85
C ASP A 22 -9.60 -5.16 1.95
N GLN A 23 -10.00 -4.81 3.16
CA GLN A 23 -10.95 -3.74 3.40
C GLN A 23 -10.78 -3.13 4.79
N VAL A 24 -11.09 -1.85 4.90
CA VAL A 24 -11.27 -1.13 6.16
C VAL A 24 -12.73 -0.68 6.25
N ILE A 25 -13.39 -1.01 7.33
CA ILE A 25 -14.78 -0.64 7.59
C ILE A 25 -14.79 0.29 8.80
N GLN A 26 -15.35 1.47 8.65
CA GLN A 26 -15.60 2.39 9.75
C GLN A 26 -17.05 2.22 10.23
N GLY A 27 -17.22 1.86 11.49
CA GLY A 27 -18.52 1.80 12.14
C GLY A 27 -19.09 3.20 12.40
N SER A 28 -20.38 3.28 12.64
CA SER A 28 -21.05 4.54 13.02
C SER A 28 -20.57 5.12 14.35
N ASP A 29 -19.95 4.29 15.18
CA ASP A 29 -19.31 4.63 16.46
C ASP A 29 -17.85 5.11 16.30
N GLY A 30 -17.35 5.18 15.04
CA GLY A 30 -15.98 5.55 14.74
C GLY A 30 -14.96 4.42 14.90
N VAL A 31 -15.40 3.21 15.28
CA VAL A 31 -14.52 2.04 15.38
C VAL A 31 -14.13 1.57 13.98
N MET A 32 -12.83 1.34 13.80
CA MET A 32 -12.27 0.82 12.55
C MET A 32 -12.13 -0.70 12.63
N THR A 33 -12.70 -1.39 11.66
CA THR A 33 -12.54 -2.84 11.48
C THR A 33 -11.67 -3.11 10.27
N ILE A 34 -10.57 -3.83 10.47
CA ILE A 34 -9.66 -4.24 9.40
C ILE A 34 -10.03 -5.67 9.01
N VAL A 35 -10.41 -5.85 7.75
CA VAL A 35 -10.79 -7.15 7.20
C VAL A 35 -9.59 -7.78 6.53
N ARG A 36 -9.18 -8.92 7.01
CA ARG A 36 -8.08 -9.76 6.53
C ARG A 36 -6.78 -8.97 6.27
N ILE A 37 -5.90 -9.00 7.24
CA ILE A 37 -4.53 -8.48 7.08
C ILE A 37 -3.75 -9.44 6.19
N ILE A 38 -3.04 -8.89 5.22
CA ILE A 38 -2.26 -9.65 4.23
C ILE A 38 -0.79 -9.20 4.25
N ASP A 39 0.11 -10.15 4.07
CA ASP A 39 1.54 -9.93 3.89
C ASP A 39 2.03 -10.41 2.51
N ARG A 40 1.13 -11.06 1.79
CA ARG A 40 1.39 -11.69 0.50
C ARG A 40 0.14 -11.70 -0.36
N VAL A 41 0.31 -11.43 -1.65
CA VAL A 41 -0.71 -11.60 -2.68
C VAL A 41 -0.25 -12.71 -3.61
N GLU A 42 -1.09 -13.72 -3.81
CA GLU A 42 -0.85 -14.82 -4.72
C GLU A 42 -1.94 -14.83 -5.79
N LEU A 43 -1.54 -14.67 -7.03
CA LEU A 43 -2.43 -14.60 -8.18
C LEU A 43 -2.19 -15.79 -9.11
N ASN A 44 -3.23 -16.59 -9.30
CA ASN A 44 -3.26 -17.68 -10.27
C ASN A 44 -3.80 -17.15 -11.60
N LEU A 45 -2.96 -17.08 -12.61
CA LEU A 45 -3.39 -16.63 -13.93
C LEU A 45 -4.21 -17.72 -14.63
N THR A 46 -5.30 -17.34 -15.25
CA THR A 46 -6.10 -18.24 -16.10
C THR A 46 -5.58 -18.27 -17.54
N GLN A 47 -4.86 -17.23 -17.93
CA GLN A 47 -4.22 -17.08 -19.23
C GLN A 47 -2.82 -16.46 -19.04
N PRO A 48 -1.86 -16.73 -19.95
CA PRO A 48 -0.57 -16.05 -19.92
C PRO A 48 -0.74 -14.53 -20.01
N LEU A 49 0.10 -13.79 -19.30
CA LEU A 49 0.16 -12.33 -19.47
C LEU A 49 0.53 -12.03 -20.93
N PRO A 50 -0.13 -11.04 -21.57
CA PRO A 50 0.31 -10.57 -22.87
C PRO A 50 1.74 -10.02 -22.76
N PRO A 51 2.51 -9.96 -23.86
CA PRO A 51 3.84 -9.35 -23.85
C PRO A 51 3.78 -7.93 -23.25
N GLU A 52 4.75 -7.60 -22.38
CA GLU A 52 4.85 -6.27 -21.82
C GLU A 52 5.12 -5.25 -22.92
N THR A 53 4.24 -4.26 -23.05
CA THR A 53 4.40 -3.14 -23.98
C THR A 53 4.16 -1.83 -23.23
N ALA A 54 4.62 -0.72 -23.80
CA ALA A 54 4.39 0.60 -23.21
C ALA A 54 2.89 0.90 -22.95
N ASN A 55 1.99 0.27 -23.72
CA ASN A 55 0.55 0.48 -23.61
C ASN A 55 -0.14 -0.40 -22.55
N ASN A 56 0.45 -1.52 -22.14
CA ASN A 56 -0.17 -2.45 -21.19
C ASN A 56 0.60 -2.67 -19.89
N SER A 57 1.84 -2.18 -19.79
CA SER A 57 2.67 -2.36 -18.59
C SER A 57 2.07 -1.74 -17.33
N THR A 58 1.25 -0.69 -17.47
CA THR A 58 0.57 -0.01 -16.36
C THR A 58 -0.86 -0.47 -16.13
N SER A 59 -1.46 -1.20 -17.08
CA SER A 59 -2.87 -1.60 -17.01
C SER A 59 -3.10 -2.93 -16.30
N LEU A 60 -2.06 -3.77 -16.17
CA LEU A 60 -2.16 -5.06 -15.50
C LEU A 60 -1.60 -4.96 -14.08
N SER A 61 -2.42 -4.45 -13.20
CA SER A 61 -2.11 -4.29 -11.79
C SER A 61 -3.15 -4.98 -10.90
N HIS A 62 -2.72 -5.33 -9.71
CA HIS A 62 -3.59 -5.78 -8.62
C HIS A 62 -3.54 -4.75 -7.50
N SER A 63 -4.71 -4.34 -7.04
CA SER A 63 -4.82 -3.32 -5.99
C SER A 63 -5.06 -3.97 -4.64
N VAL A 64 -4.38 -3.45 -3.62
CA VAL A 64 -4.62 -3.80 -2.22
C VAL A 64 -4.82 -2.52 -1.42
N THR A 65 -5.49 -2.62 -0.29
CA THR A 65 -5.65 -1.50 0.63
C THR A 65 -4.46 -1.43 1.58
N PHE A 66 -3.79 -0.27 1.64
CA PHE A 66 -2.83 0.05 2.69
C PHE A 66 -3.51 0.94 3.72
N PHE A 67 -3.57 0.47 4.96
CA PHE A 67 -4.15 1.19 6.08
C PHE A 67 -3.07 1.57 7.09
N THR A 68 -3.12 2.81 7.58
CA THR A 68 -2.31 3.23 8.71
C THR A 68 -3.10 4.08 9.69
N LEU A 69 -2.83 3.89 10.96
CA LEU A 69 -3.34 4.68 12.07
C LEU A 69 -2.16 5.38 12.75
N LEU A 70 -2.22 6.70 12.77
CA LEU A 70 -1.15 7.57 13.28
C LEU A 70 -1.64 8.31 14.52
N ASP A 71 -0.77 8.40 15.52
CA ASP A 71 -0.94 9.23 16.71
C ASP A 71 -0.01 10.44 16.67
N GLU A 72 -0.25 11.40 17.54
CA GLU A 72 0.56 12.61 17.67
C GLU A 72 0.66 13.41 16.37
N VAL A 73 -0.49 13.57 15.69
CA VAL A 73 -0.59 14.21 14.37
C VAL A 73 -0.94 15.69 14.42
N GLN A 74 -1.17 16.26 15.61
CA GLN A 74 -1.68 17.63 15.79
C GLN A 74 -0.88 18.68 15.02
N ASP A 75 0.44 18.57 15.06
CA ASP A 75 1.35 19.52 14.42
C ASP A 75 1.39 19.38 12.89
N TRP A 76 0.73 18.36 12.36
CA TRP A 76 0.71 18.05 10.94
C TRP A 76 -0.61 18.43 10.24
N PHE A 77 -1.50 19.08 10.97
CA PHE A 77 -2.73 19.60 10.39
C PHE A 77 -2.45 20.49 9.19
N GLY A 78 -3.20 20.32 8.10
CA GLY A 78 -3.00 21.05 6.86
C GLY A 78 -1.89 20.50 5.95
N HIS A 79 -1.17 19.48 6.37
CA HIS A 79 -0.18 18.82 5.54
C HIS A 79 -0.74 17.60 4.82
N SER A 80 -0.16 17.26 3.67
CA SER A 80 -0.51 16.04 2.92
C SER A 80 0.35 14.88 3.36
N PHE A 81 -0.29 13.74 3.57
CA PHE A 81 0.36 12.44 3.73
C PHE A 81 0.34 11.71 2.40
N GLU A 82 1.46 11.14 2.03
CA GLU A 82 1.65 10.50 0.74
C GLU A 82 1.99 9.02 0.92
N LEU A 83 1.43 8.16 0.04
CA LEU A 83 1.89 6.79 -0.12
C LEU A 83 2.85 6.74 -1.29
N TRP A 84 4.05 6.24 -1.03
CA TRP A 84 5.07 5.93 -2.02
C TRP A 84 5.28 4.43 -2.08
N GLY A 85 5.38 3.89 -3.28
CA GLY A 85 5.62 2.46 -3.49
C GLY A 85 6.77 2.23 -4.44
N ARG A 86 7.48 1.12 -4.28
CA ARG A 86 8.45 0.64 -5.26
C ARG A 86 8.24 -0.84 -5.56
N ALA A 87 8.27 -1.17 -6.84
CA ALA A 87 8.34 -2.52 -7.33
C ALA A 87 9.75 -3.12 -7.12
N PRO A 88 9.91 -4.45 -7.21
CA PRO A 88 11.23 -5.06 -7.20
C PRO A 88 12.16 -4.42 -8.24
N SER A 89 13.37 -4.06 -7.81
CA SER A 89 14.41 -3.43 -8.67
C SER A 89 14.03 -2.07 -9.27
N ALA A 90 13.07 -1.36 -8.70
CA ALA A 90 12.64 -0.03 -9.12
C ALA A 90 12.84 1.00 -8.02
N GLY A 91 12.69 2.30 -8.36
CA GLY A 91 12.65 3.40 -7.40
C GLY A 91 11.28 3.62 -6.80
N PHE A 92 11.20 4.42 -5.76
CA PHE A 92 9.92 4.84 -5.17
C PHE A 92 9.16 5.79 -6.10
N GLU A 93 7.87 5.54 -6.24
CA GLU A 93 6.93 6.40 -6.97
C GLU A 93 5.72 6.71 -6.08
N LYS A 94 5.24 7.96 -6.15
CA LYS A 94 4.04 8.36 -5.42
C LYS A 94 2.80 7.69 -5.98
N GLN A 95 2.04 7.01 -5.12
CA GLN A 95 0.82 6.29 -5.48
C GLN A 95 -0.45 6.95 -4.96
N GLY A 96 -0.35 7.79 -3.95
CA GLY A 96 -1.51 8.46 -3.37
C GLY A 96 -1.13 9.61 -2.46
N GLU A 97 -2.10 10.47 -2.21
CA GLU A 97 -1.95 11.64 -1.35
C GLU A 97 -3.28 11.93 -0.64
N LEU A 98 -3.21 12.20 0.66
CA LEU A 98 -4.36 12.58 1.46
C LEU A 98 -4.03 13.83 2.28
N LEU A 99 -4.82 14.89 2.08
CA LEU A 99 -4.71 16.10 2.89
C LEU A 99 -5.31 15.85 4.28
N PHE A 100 -4.52 16.13 5.31
CA PHE A 100 -5.00 16.11 6.68
C PHE A 100 -5.80 17.39 6.96
N SER A 101 -7.10 17.24 7.20
CA SER A 101 -8.04 18.33 7.50
C SER A 101 -8.81 18.04 8.80
N GLU A 102 -9.34 19.08 9.42
CA GLU A 102 -10.07 19.01 10.70
C GLU A 102 -11.21 17.99 10.72
N ALA A 103 -11.91 17.86 9.59
CA ALA A 103 -13.05 16.92 9.47
C ALA A 103 -12.65 15.43 9.62
N LYS A 104 -11.36 15.11 9.53
CA LYS A 104 -10.84 13.74 9.61
C LYS A 104 -10.10 13.46 10.92
N PHE A 105 -10.22 14.32 11.92
CA PHE A 105 -9.47 14.24 13.17
C PHE A 105 -10.37 14.01 14.39
N PRO A 106 -10.92 12.82 14.59
CA PRO A 106 -11.52 12.47 15.87
C PRO A 106 -10.44 11.96 16.84
N MET A 107 -10.37 12.54 18.04
CA MET A 107 -9.66 11.98 19.20
C MET A 107 -8.12 11.84 19.10
N GLY A 108 -7.42 12.73 18.40
CA GLY A 108 -5.95 12.76 18.42
C GLY A 108 -5.23 11.74 17.52
N SER A 109 -5.97 10.88 16.83
CA SER A 109 -5.43 9.88 15.90
C SER A 109 -5.94 10.14 14.49
N LEU A 110 -5.10 9.89 13.49
CA LEU A 110 -5.43 10.00 12.06
C LEU A 110 -5.40 8.63 11.42
N SER A 111 -6.51 8.22 10.82
CA SER A 111 -6.55 7.03 9.96
C SER A 111 -6.40 7.42 8.51
N LEU A 112 -5.50 6.75 7.82
CA LEU A 112 -5.25 6.92 6.39
C LEU A 112 -5.47 5.58 5.68
N THR A 113 -6.20 5.63 4.57
CA THR A 113 -6.43 4.48 3.73
C THR A 113 -6.00 4.82 2.32
N PHE A 114 -5.05 4.07 1.80
CA PHE A 114 -4.52 4.24 0.45
C PHE A 114 -4.78 3.00 -0.38
N ARG A 115 -4.79 3.19 -1.69
CA ARG A 115 -4.75 2.13 -2.66
C ARG A 115 -3.30 1.89 -3.09
N ALA A 116 -2.79 0.70 -2.84
CA ALA A 116 -1.46 0.26 -3.24
C ALA A 116 -1.58 -0.62 -4.49
N GLU A 117 -0.81 -0.31 -5.53
CA GLU A 117 -0.84 -1.01 -6.81
C GLU A 117 0.38 -1.93 -6.96
N LEU A 118 0.12 -3.17 -7.37
CA LEU A 118 1.12 -4.19 -7.67
C LEU A 118 1.07 -4.51 -9.16
N ASN A 119 2.17 -4.29 -9.87
CA ASN A 119 2.23 -4.59 -11.29
C ASN A 119 2.49 -6.09 -11.52
N LEU A 120 1.62 -6.75 -12.28
CA LEU A 120 1.69 -8.20 -12.51
C LEU A 120 2.93 -8.65 -13.29
N TYR A 121 3.57 -7.76 -14.03
CA TYR A 121 4.82 -8.06 -14.74
C TYR A 121 6.05 -8.10 -13.83
N TYR A 122 5.94 -7.56 -12.61
CA TYR A 122 7.05 -7.46 -11.66
C TYR A 122 6.72 -8.17 -10.35
N PRO A 123 6.61 -9.51 -10.35
CA PRO A 123 6.41 -10.25 -9.11
C PRO A 123 7.63 -10.13 -8.20
N GLY A 124 7.41 -10.24 -6.90
CA GLY A 124 8.44 -10.14 -5.88
C GLY A 124 8.06 -9.25 -4.72
N ASN A 125 9.04 -8.71 -4.03
CA ASN A 125 8.81 -7.88 -2.85
C ASN A 125 8.65 -6.41 -3.23
N TYR A 126 7.50 -5.88 -2.87
CA TYR A 126 7.17 -4.46 -2.94
C TYR A 126 7.42 -3.81 -1.59
N GLU A 127 7.84 -2.56 -1.60
CA GLU A 127 7.92 -1.74 -0.40
C GLU A 127 7.01 -0.52 -0.56
N PHE A 128 6.30 -0.20 0.50
CA PHE A 128 5.43 0.96 0.57
C PHE A 128 5.77 1.79 1.79
N GLU A 129 5.79 3.09 1.59
CA GLU A 129 6.24 4.06 2.57
C GLU A 129 5.23 5.20 2.66
N VAL A 130 4.80 5.52 3.88
CA VAL A 130 4.01 6.74 4.14
C VAL A 130 4.95 7.87 4.48
N ARG A 131 4.81 8.97 3.78
CA ARG A 131 5.61 10.18 3.96
C ARG A 131 4.76 11.39 4.28
N VAL A 132 5.36 12.32 5.01
CA VAL A 132 4.88 13.70 5.16
C VAL A 132 6.08 14.63 4.98
N GLN A 133 5.95 15.63 4.12
CA GLN A 133 7.06 16.54 3.78
C GLN A 133 8.38 15.81 3.44
N ASN A 134 8.31 14.79 2.60
CA ASN A 134 9.44 13.94 2.20
C ASN A 134 10.12 13.15 3.35
N ARG A 135 9.53 13.11 4.52
CA ARG A 135 10.02 12.35 5.67
C ARG A 135 9.22 11.07 5.83
N SER A 136 9.91 9.93 5.91
CA SER A 136 9.29 8.62 6.10
C SER A 136 8.74 8.46 7.51
N ILE A 137 7.48 8.03 7.59
CA ILE A 137 6.80 7.72 8.86
C ILE A 137 6.85 6.22 9.12
N VAL A 138 6.51 5.42 8.12
CA VAL A 138 6.45 3.97 8.21
C VAL A 138 6.68 3.32 6.87
N THR A 139 7.39 2.21 6.87
CA THR A 139 7.60 1.36 5.70
C THR A 139 7.04 -0.04 5.94
N ARG A 140 6.38 -0.61 4.95
CA ARG A 140 5.87 -1.99 4.96
C ARG A 140 6.15 -2.68 3.64
N SER A 141 6.40 -3.97 3.71
CA SER A 141 6.65 -4.81 2.54
C SER A 141 5.45 -5.72 2.26
N LEU A 142 5.22 -6.00 0.98
CA LEU A 142 4.18 -6.90 0.51
C LEU A 142 4.76 -7.75 -0.62
N GLN A 143 4.58 -9.08 -0.54
CA GLN A 143 5.04 -10.00 -1.57
C GLN A 143 3.96 -10.22 -2.62
N LEU A 144 4.32 -10.07 -3.89
CA LEU A 144 3.48 -10.48 -5.02
C LEU A 144 4.02 -11.77 -5.64
N ILE A 145 3.19 -12.79 -5.70
CA ILE A 145 3.46 -14.06 -6.38
C ILE A 145 2.46 -14.17 -7.53
N VAL A 146 2.99 -14.35 -8.74
CA VAL A 146 2.17 -14.56 -9.94
C VAL A 146 2.46 -15.97 -10.45
N LEU A 147 1.47 -16.84 -10.40
CA LEU A 147 1.58 -18.22 -10.86
C LEU A 147 1.09 -18.30 -12.32
N PRO A 148 1.84 -18.97 -13.20
CA PRO A 148 1.43 -19.15 -14.58
C PRO A 148 0.13 -19.97 -14.64
N PRO A 149 -0.64 -19.84 -15.73
CA PRO A 149 -1.81 -20.68 -15.92
C PRO A 149 -1.40 -22.15 -15.94
N ASP A 150 -2.20 -22.98 -15.29
CA ASP A 150 -2.03 -24.43 -15.34
C ASP A 150 -2.29 -24.91 -16.78
N ILE A 151 -1.22 -24.92 -17.59
CA ILE A 151 -1.27 -25.49 -18.93
C ILE A 151 -1.41 -26.98 -18.71
N GLY A 152 -2.68 -27.45 -18.74
CA GLY A 152 -3.14 -28.76 -18.37
C GLY A 152 -2.07 -29.85 -18.52
N ARG A 153 -1.77 -30.50 -17.42
CA ARG A 153 -1.42 -31.91 -17.42
C ARG A 153 -2.66 -32.66 -17.92
N SER A 154 -2.87 -32.69 -19.22
CA SER A 154 -3.66 -33.73 -19.86
C SER A 154 -2.94 -35.04 -19.53
N GLY A 155 -3.33 -35.65 -18.43
CA GLY A 155 -2.92 -37.01 -18.13
C GLY A 155 -3.26 -37.88 -19.33
N PRO A 156 -2.38 -38.83 -19.74
CA PRO A 156 -2.68 -39.75 -20.79
C PRO A 156 -3.93 -40.53 -20.39
N GLY A 157 -4.90 -40.56 -21.31
CA GLY A 157 -6.24 -41.08 -21.12
C GLY A 157 -6.27 -42.44 -20.41
N GLN A 158 -7.06 -42.53 -19.35
CA GLN A 158 -7.60 -43.82 -18.95
C GLN A 158 -8.58 -44.26 -20.04
N GLN A 159 -8.11 -45.06 -20.97
CA GLN A 159 -8.94 -45.94 -21.74
C GLN A 159 -9.57 -46.94 -20.73
N ARG A 160 -10.85 -46.74 -20.44
CA ARG A 160 -11.66 -47.80 -19.83
C ARG A 160 -11.91 -48.84 -20.90
N LEU A 161 -11.43 -50.03 -20.62
CA LEU A 161 -11.89 -51.24 -21.23
C LEU A 161 -13.30 -51.55 -20.76
#